data_9eead19b9a1ff3b963d42a5368f1d4b5
#
_entry.id   9eead19b9a1ff3b963d42a5368f1d4b5
#
_cell.length_a   1.000
_cell.length_b   1.000
_cell.length_c   1.000
_cell.angle_alpha   90.00
_cell.angle_beta   90.00
_cell.angle_gamma   90.00
#
_symmetry.space_group_name_H-M   'P 1'
#
loop_
_entity.id
_entity.type
_entity.pdbx_description
1 polymer ?
#
loop_
_entity_poly.entity_id
_entity_poly.type
_entity_poly.pdbx_seq_one_letter_code
_entity_poly.pdbx_strand_id
1 'polypeptide(L)'
;MIPVYIGYDPREAAAYHVCSNSIIRHATQPVSLNPLALHLLDNYDESHTDGSNHFIYSRFLVPHMQNYQGWAIFIDGDMILRDDIAKLWALRDESKAVQVVQHDYETKLTEKYLGAKNENYPKKN
;
A
#
# COMPACT_ATOMS: atom_id res chain seq x y z
N MET A 1 11.25 -12.96 7.54
CA MET A 1 10.67 -12.64 6.22
C MET A 1 9.87 -11.35 6.37
N ILE A 2 10.03 -10.39 5.46
CA ILE A 2 9.32 -9.10 5.50
C ILE A 2 7.98 -9.26 4.77
N PRO A 3 6.83 -9.17 5.47
CA PRO A 3 5.52 -9.23 4.81
C PRO A 3 5.19 -7.87 4.18
N VAL A 4 4.94 -7.89 2.87
CA VAL A 4 4.57 -6.72 2.08
C VAL A 4 3.22 -6.96 1.43
N TYR A 5 2.25 -6.12 1.73
CA TYR A 5 0.95 -6.08 1.09
C TYR A 5 0.96 -4.99 0.03
N ILE A 6 0.60 -5.34 -1.19
CA ILE A 6 0.62 -4.43 -2.33
C ILE A 6 -0.81 -4.29 -2.84
N GLY A 7 -1.30 -3.05 -2.88
CA GLY A 7 -2.62 -2.76 -3.41
C GLY A 7 -2.74 -3.21 -4.88
N TYR A 8 -3.79 -3.96 -5.19
CA TYR A 8 -4.07 -4.45 -6.54
C TYR A 8 -5.39 -3.91 -7.06
N ASP A 9 -5.33 -3.25 -8.20
CA ASP A 9 -6.50 -2.86 -8.98
C ASP A 9 -6.37 -3.48 -10.39
N PRO A 10 -7.36 -4.24 -10.88
CA PRO A 10 -7.29 -4.86 -12.21
C PRO A 10 -7.05 -3.85 -13.35
N ARG A 11 -7.50 -2.61 -13.17
CA ARG A 11 -7.30 -1.52 -14.14
C ARG A 11 -5.84 -1.07 -14.23
N GLU A 12 -5.05 -1.37 -13.19
CA GLU A 12 -3.64 -0.98 -13.03
C GLU A 12 -2.73 -2.21 -12.79
N ALA A 13 -3.11 -3.39 -13.27
CA ALA A 13 -2.39 -4.63 -13.05
C ALA A 13 -0.90 -4.55 -13.46
N ALA A 14 -0.58 -3.85 -14.55
CA ALA A 14 0.80 -3.66 -14.99
C ALA A 14 1.64 -2.91 -13.95
N ALA A 15 1.07 -1.90 -13.28
CA ALA A 15 1.75 -1.15 -12.24
C ALA A 15 2.08 -2.06 -11.04
N TYR A 16 1.13 -2.89 -10.59
CA TYR A 16 1.38 -3.89 -9.56
C TYR A 16 2.57 -4.81 -9.89
N HIS A 17 2.66 -5.31 -11.12
CA HIS A 17 3.76 -6.19 -11.52
C HIS A 17 5.10 -5.46 -11.54
N VAL A 18 5.14 -4.21 -11.95
CA VAL A 18 6.35 -3.36 -11.90
C VAL A 18 6.76 -3.11 -10.45
N CYS A 19 5.80 -2.78 -9.57
CA CYS A 19 6.04 -2.61 -8.14
C CYS A 19 6.66 -3.88 -7.54
N SER A 20 6.01 -5.02 -7.72
CA SER A 20 6.47 -6.32 -7.21
C SER A 20 7.88 -6.67 -7.70
N ASN A 21 8.15 -6.48 -8.99
CA ASN A 21 9.47 -6.72 -9.57
C ASN A 21 10.52 -5.78 -8.96
N SER A 22 10.19 -4.50 -8.74
CA SER A 22 11.10 -3.53 -8.16
C SER A 22 11.51 -3.92 -6.73
N ILE A 23 10.60 -4.46 -5.93
CA ILE A 23 10.90 -4.97 -4.60
C ILE A 23 11.89 -6.14 -4.67
N ILE A 24 11.58 -7.13 -5.50
CA ILE A 24 12.42 -8.35 -5.63
C ILE A 24 13.84 -8.00 -6.09
N ARG A 25 13.95 -7.07 -7.04
CA ARG A 25 15.27 -6.67 -7.58
C ARG A 25 16.19 -6.01 -6.56
N HIS A 26 15.66 -5.34 -5.57
CA HIS A 26 16.44 -4.59 -4.59
C HIS A 26 16.51 -5.27 -3.22
N ALA A 27 15.68 -6.29 -2.98
CA ALA A 27 15.62 -6.95 -1.67
C ALA A 27 16.90 -7.77 -1.39
N THR A 28 17.52 -7.52 -0.24
CA THR A 28 18.63 -8.33 0.31
C THR A 28 18.18 -9.32 1.37
N GLN A 29 16.91 -9.25 1.80
CA GLN A 29 16.29 -10.16 2.75
C GLN A 29 15.06 -10.83 2.15
N PRO A 30 14.66 -12.01 2.65
CA PRO A 30 13.43 -12.66 2.19
C PRO A 30 12.20 -11.77 2.39
N VAL A 31 11.41 -11.60 1.33
CA VAL A 31 10.15 -10.87 1.30
C VAL A 31 8.99 -11.80 0.98
N SER A 32 7.82 -11.52 1.57
CA SER A 32 6.56 -12.14 1.17
C SER A 32 5.69 -11.08 0.50
N LEU A 33 5.42 -11.24 -0.80
CA LEU A 33 4.57 -10.30 -1.54
C LEU A 33 3.14 -10.81 -1.57
N ASN A 34 2.24 -10.03 -1.00
CA ASN A 34 0.83 -10.38 -0.86
C ASN A 34 -0.01 -9.38 -1.66
N PRO A 35 -0.63 -9.79 -2.77
CA PRO A 35 -1.54 -8.90 -3.50
C PRO A 35 -2.78 -8.65 -2.65
N LEU A 36 -3.06 -7.38 -2.37
CA LEU A 36 -4.33 -6.98 -1.77
C LEU A 36 -5.35 -6.74 -2.88
N ALA A 37 -5.91 -7.83 -3.38
CA ALA A 37 -6.87 -7.84 -4.48
C ALA A 37 -8.28 -8.05 -3.92
N LEU A 38 -9.13 -7.05 -4.05
CA LEU A 38 -10.47 -7.00 -3.45
C LEU A 38 -11.31 -8.26 -3.75
N HIS A 39 -11.27 -8.76 -4.99
CA HIS A 39 -12.04 -9.92 -5.43
C HIS A 39 -11.56 -11.28 -4.86
N LEU A 40 -10.42 -11.28 -4.14
CA LEU A 40 -9.85 -12.47 -3.49
C LEU A 40 -9.98 -12.43 -1.97
N LEU A 41 -10.63 -11.41 -1.42
CA LEU A 41 -10.81 -11.27 0.02
C LEU A 41 -12.06 -12.03 0.46
N ASP A 42 -11.84 -13.17 1.12
CA ASP A 42 -12.94 -13.97 1.67
C ASP A 42 -13.68 -13.20 2.79
N ASN A 43 -15.00 -13.29 2.77
CA ASN A 43 -15.87 -12.68 3.79
C ASN A 43 -15.74 -11.15 3.92
N TYR A 44 -15.26 -10.48 2.88
CA TYR A 44 -15.24 -9.03 2.81
C TYR A 44 -16.08 -8.55 1.64
N ASP A 45 -17.08 -7.73 1.92
CA ASP A 45 -17.90 -7.06 0.92
C ASP A 45 -17.65 -5.55 0.99
N GLU A 46 -17.10 -4.98 -0.09
CA GLU A 46 -16.82 -3.55 -0.17
C GLU A 46 -18.11 -2.79 -0.51
N SER A 47 -18.67 -2.15 0.50
CA SER A 47 -19.89 -1.35 0.36
C SER A 47 -19.67 0.11 -0.06
N HIS A 48 -18.41 0.59 0.00
CA HIS A 48 -18.09 1.97 -0.36
C HIS A 48 -17.98 2.10 -1.88
N THR A 49 -18.55 3.18 -2.41
CA THR A 49 -18.56 3.48 -3.86
C THR A 49 -17.76 4.72 -4.24
N ASP A 50 -17.22 5.42 -3.26
CA ASP A 50 -16.49 6.69 -3.41
C ASP A 50 -14.97 6.52 -3.53
N GLY A 51 -14.48 5.28 -3.53
CA GLY A 51 -13.06 4.96 -3.63
C GLY A 51 -12.49 5.14 -5.04
N SER A 52 -11.28 5.70 -5.13
CA SER A 52 -10.58 5.87 -6.41
C SER A 52 -9.99 4.58 -6.97
N ASN A 53 -9.73 3.58 -6.11
CA ASN A 53 -9.19 2.27 -6.47
C ASN A 53 -9.78 1.16 -5.58
N HIS A 54 -9.54 -0.10 -5.97
CA HIS A 54 -10.11 -1.26 -5.28
C HIS A 54 -9.53 -1.53 -3.89
N PHE A 55 -8.43 -0.91 -3.52
CA PHE A 55 -7.77 -1.14 -2.23
C PHE A 55 -7.82 0.06 -1.28
N ILE A 56 -8.62 1.09 -1.60
CA ILE A 56 -8.68 2.32 -0.79
C ILE A 56 -9.18 2.06 0.64
N TYR A 57 -10.10 1.13 0.81
CA TYR A 57 -10.62 0.72 2.12
C TYR A 57 -10.05 -0.62 2.58
N SER A 58 -9.90 -1.59 1.68
CA SER A 58 -9.39 -2.92 2.04
C SER A 58 -7.96 -2.90 2.57
N ARG A 59 -7.19 -1.83 2.33
CA ARG A 59 -5.85 -1.64 2.95
C ARG A 59 -5.88 -1.68 4.50
N PHE A 60 -7.00 -1.31 5.10
CA PHE A 60 -7.17 -1.37 6.56
C PHE A 60 -7.38 -2.78 7.10
N LEU A 61 -7.51 -3.78 6.24
CA LEU A 61 -7.58 -5.20 6.63
C LEU A 61 -6.21 -5.83 6.87
N VAL A 62 -5.11 -5.17 6.51
CA VAL A 62 -3.76 -5.72 6.68
C VAL A 62 -3.48 -6.18 8.11
N PRO A 63 -3.85 -5.43 9.18
CA PRO A 63 -3.69 -5.94 10.54
C PRO A 63 -4.46 -7.24 10.80
N HIS A 64 -5.69 -7.37 10.30
CA HIS A 64 -6.48 -8.60 10.39
C HIS A 64 -5.79 -9.76 9.66
N MET A 65 -5.31 -9.54 8.44
CA MET A 65 -4.59 -10.54 7.64
C MET A 65 -3.29 -11.01 8.31
N GLN A 66 -2.70 -10.17 9.17
CA GLN A 66 -1.55 -10.50 10.02
C GLN A 66 -1.93 -11.08 11.39
N ASN A 67 -3.21 -11.44 11.60
CA ASN A 67 -3.72 -11.88 12.90
C ASN A 67 -3.39 -10.90 14.04
N TYR A 68 -3.31 -9.62 13.73
CA TYR A 68 -2.95 -8.54 14.67
C TYR A 68 -1.59 -8.75 15.37
N GLN A 69 -0.64 -9.40 14.67
CA GLN A 69 0.67 -9.72 15.25
C GLN A 69 1.81 -9.22 14.35
N GLY A 70 2.82 -8.65 14.99
CA GLY A 70 4.02 -8.17 14.32
C GLY A 70 3.76 -6.96 13.42
N TRP A 71 4.63 -6.79 12.44
CA TRP A 71 4.60 -5.68 11.49
C TRP A 71 4.39 -6.19 10.06
N ALA A 72 3.76 -5.38 9.25
CA ALA A 72 3.68 -5.55 7.80
C ALA A 72 3.84 -4.19 7.12
N ILE A 73 4.31 -4.19 5.89
CA ILE A 73 4.35 -3.01 5.04
C ILE A 73 3.15 -3.07 4.08
N PHE A 74 2.40 -1.98 3.98
CA PHE A 74 1.44 -1.77 2.90
C PHE A 74 1.96 -0.68 1.98
N ILE A 75 1.87 -0.93 0.66
CA ILE A 75 2.19 0.05 -0.39
C ILE A 75 1.13 0.01 -1.50
N ASP A 76 0.92 1.16 -2.13
CA ASP A 76 0.08 1.25 -3.32
C ASP A 76 0.76 0.56 -4.51
N GLY A 77 -0.04 -0.06 -5.39
CA GLY A 77 0.49 -0.87 -6.49
C GLY A 77 1.21 -0.09 -7.60
N ASP A 78 1.06 1.23 -7.64
CA ASP A 78 1.68 2.12 -8.61
C ASP A 78 3.04 2.69 -8.16
N MET A 79 3.59 2.15 -7.06
CA MET A 79 4.90 2.55 -6.54
C MET A 79 6.03 1.74 -7.17
N ILE A 80 7.22 2.36 -7.26
CA ILE A 80 8.47 1.70 -7.67
C ILE A 80 9.51 1.90 -6.58
N LEU A 81 10.03 0.79 -6.04
CA LEU A 81 11.13 0.84 -5.09
C LEU A 81 12.46 1.06 -5.86
N ARG A 82 13.25 2.00 -5.37
CA ARG A 82 14.58 2.32 -5.91
C ARG A 82 15.72 1.86 -5.01
N ASP A 83 15.37 1.24 -3.89
CA ASP A 83 16.33 0.76 -2.88
C ASP A 83 15.74 -0.43 -2.12
N ASP A 84 16.55 -1.04 -1.26
CA ASP A 84 16.16 -2.21 -0.49
C ASP A 84 15.04 -1.90 0.51
N ILE A 85 13.95 -2.64 0.42
CA ILE A 85 12.81 -2.54 1.35
C ILE A 85 13.19 -2.87 2.80
N ALA A 86 14.29 -3.60 3.01
CA ALA A 86 14.82 -3.86 4.34
C ALA A 86 15.23 -2.57 5.09
N LYS A 87 15.58 -1.51 4.38
CA LYS A 87 15.86 -0.20 4.98
C LYS A 87 14.60 0.43 5.57
N LEU A 88 13.47 0.36 4.84
CA LEU A 88 12.17 0.79 5.37
C LEU A 88 11.75 -0.08 6.56
N TRP A 89 11.94 -1.39 6.43
CA TRP A 89 11.63 -2.34 7.49
C TRP A 89 12.40 -2.07 8.78
N ALA A 90 13.65 -1.61 8.68
CA ALA A 90 14.50 -1.27 9.84
C ALA A 90 14.03 -0.02 10.60
N LEU A 91 13.19 0.83 10.01
CA LEU A 91 12.65 2.04 10.64
C LEU A 91 11.46 1.78 11.57
N ARG A 92 11.03 0.51 11.75
CA ARG A 92 9.93 0.18 12.65
C ARG A 92 10.22 0.65 14.07
N ASP A 93 9.25 1.27 14.68
CA ASP A 93 9.24 1.64 16.09
C ASP A 93 8.21 0.77 16.82
N GLU A 94 8.68 -0.20 17.60
CA GLU A 94 7.84 -1.15 18.33
C GLU A 94 6.90 -0.51 19.36
N SER A 95 7.09 0.77 19.66
CA SER A 95 6.17 1.56 20.50
C SER A 95 4.94 2.07 19.75
N LYS A 96 4.91 1.93 18.41
CA LYS A 96 3.85 2.46 17.55
C LYS A 96 3.00 1.34 16.96
N ALA A 97 1.70 1.59 16.88
CA ALA A 97 0.77 0.68 16.20
C ALA A 97 0.80 0.87 14.68
N VAL A 98 1.06 2.09 14.20
CA VAL A 98 1.11 2.45 12.78
C VAL A 98 2.20 3.50 12.56
N GLN A 99 2.89 3.37 11.44
CA GLN A 99 3.80 4.39 10.92
C GLN A 99 3.45 4.68 9.46
N VAL A 100 3.41 5.95 9.11
CA VAL A 100 3.05 6.40 7.76
C VAL A 100 4.05 7.43 7.26
N VAL A 101 4.17 7.54 5.93
CA VAL A 101 4.90 8.65 5.31
C VAL A 101 4.06 9.90 5.39
N GLN A 102 4.61 10.95 5.98
CA GLN A 102 3.95 12.26 6.01
C GLN A 102 4.16 12.97 4.67
N HIS A 103 3.05 13.34 4.04
CA HIS A 103 3.08 14.14 2.81
C HIS A 103 3.05 15.64 3.15
N ASP A 104 4.03 16.36 2.66
CA ASP A 104 4.11 17.84 2.78
C ASP A 104 4.19 18.48 1.40
N TYR A 105 3.10 18.35 0.63
CA TYR A 105 2.97 19.04 -0.65
C TYR A 105 1.53 19.49 -0.90
N GLU A 106 1.36 20.43 -1.80
CA GLU A 106 0.05 20.89 -2.28
C GLU A 106 -0.22 20.33 -3.67
N THR A 107 -1.43 19.85 -3.88
CA THR A 107 -1.83 19.32 -5.19
C THR A 107 -1.94 20.44 -6.21
N LYS A 108 -1.36 20.26 -7.40
CA LYS A 108 -1.38 21.23 -8.50
C LYS A 108 -2.51 20.98 -9.50
N LEU A 109 -3.05 19.76 -9.52
CA LEU A 109 -4.10 19.35 -10.45
C LEU A 109 -5.39 19.10 -9.68
N THR A 110 -6.52 19.45 -10.28
CA THR A 110 -7.86 19.26 -9.69
C THR A 110 -8.38 17.84 -9.81
N GLU A 111 -7.84 17.07 -10.76
CA GLU A 111 -8.21 15.69 -11.02
C GLU A 111 -7.02 14.76 -10.91
N LYS A 112 -7.25 13.57 -10.40
CA LYS A 112 -6.31 12.45 -10.37
C LYS A 112 -6.47 11.58 -11.61
N TYR A 113 -5.52 10.68 -11.79
CA TYR A 113 -5.64 9.53 -12.67
C TYR A 113 -6.95 8.79 -12.40
N LEU A 114 -7.60 8.28 -13.43
CA LEU A 114 -8.93 7.66 -13.42
C LEU A 114 -10.09 8.64 -13.11
N GLY A 115 -9.89 9.96 -13.26
CA GLY A 115 -10.96 10.95 -13.13
C GLY A 115 -11.42 11.24 -11.69
N ALA A 116 -10.69 10.75 -10.69
CA ALA A 116 -10.99 11.05 -9.30
C ALA A 116 -10.58 12.47 -8.92
N LYS A 117 -11.34 13.11 -8.03
CA LYS A 117 -11.01 14.44 -7.51
C LYS A 117 -9.69 14.40 -6.75
N ASN A 118 -8.82 15.36 -7.04
CA ASN A 118 -7.54 15.52 -6.36
C ASN A 118 -7.68 16.52 -5.21
N GLU A 119 -7.40 16.07 -4.00
CA GLU A 119 -7.48 16.88 -2.78
C GLU A 119 -6.13 16.92 -2.07
N ASN A 120 -5.87 18.01 -1.34
CA ASN A 120 -4.68 18.10 -0.52
C ASN A 120 -4.74 17.08 0.63
N TYR A 121 -3.63 16.42 0.91
CA TYR A 121 -3.54 15.57 2.09
C TYR A 121 -3.58 16.43 3.34
N PRO A 122 -4.32 15.99 4.38
CA PRO A 122 -4.30 16.69 5.66
C PRO A 122 -2.89 16.67 6.24
N LYS A 123 -2.35 17.86 6.52
CA LYS A 123 -1.09 17.99 7.27
C LYS A 123 -1.42 17.70 8.72
N LYS A 124 -1.15 16.48 9.17
CA LYS A 124 -1.28 16.10 10.59
C LYS A 124 0.11 16.03 11.20
N ASN A 125 0.27 16.76 12.28
CA ASN A 125 1.44 16.65 13.14
C ASN A 125 1.38 15.38 13.98
#